data_e8bed9d428ec9b0c0922be4fd274acda
#
_entry.id   e8bed9d428ec9b0c0922be4fd274acda
#
_cell.length_a   1.000
_cell.length_b   1.000
_cell.length_c   1.000
_cell.angle_alpha   90.00
_cell.angle_beta   90.00
_cell.angle_gamma   90.00
#
_symmetry.space_group_name_H-M   'P 1'
#
loop_
_entity.id
_entity.type
_entity.pdbx_description
1 polymer ?
#
loop_
_entity_poly.entity_id
_entity_poly.type
_entity_poly.pdbx_seq_one_letter_code
_entity_poly.pdbx_strand_id
1 'polypeptide(L)'
;MGSALSAFGIGFTVPFLYVYVAQTRDLGAGAAGLVLAVFAVAALVVLPFVGRAIDRRGPLPVLVVASLLSAAGAMALGFSTSEVAALASAALLGAGTAVMAPALATMVVWCSTPQTRTRSFATQFFLQNLGLGIGGLAGGQLVDEHDPSSFVLLFSIEAAMFLVLAAIAASTRLPHAGGISEAVPAGDGGKRGMRSLLKDRAMVQLSVLGFVIFFACYGQFDSGLAAYGVDAAGVSASTLGVALAANTAVIVVAQFAVLKLVERRRRSRVIALVGLIWAFAWAVAGFAGLGHGSQAMATAAFISTYGLFGLGESMLSPTVAPLVADLAPEGMVGQYNSAFALVKQLALALGPAIGGPMAASLHTPYILTFLVFSLVITVLALRIGPRLTAAQDQPYGAKSRVVAMGAAAEGGLIPAAEETPLPLDARESSTTGENPAPAGI
;
A
#
# COMPACT_ATOMS: atom_id res chain seq x y z
N MET A 1 13.89 0.43 -3.94
CA MET A 1 14.32 1.64 -4.64
C MET A 1 13.23 2.24 -5.54
N GLY A 2 12.58 1.51 -6.45
CA GLY A 2 11.53 2.07 -7.31
C GLY A 2 10.40 2.77 -6.57
N SER A 3 9.93 2.22 -5.45
CA SER A 3 8.89 2.85 -4.61
C SER A 3 9.34 4.15 -3.97
N ALA A 4 10.62 4.26 -3.57
CA ALA A 4 11.16 5.50 -3.01
C ALA A 4 11.28 6.58 -4.09
N LEU A 5 11.74 6.21 -5.28
CA LEU A 5 11.92 7.14 -6.40
C LEU A 5 10.56 7.67 -6.90
N SER A 6 9.57 6.79 -7.06
CA SER A 6 8.20 7.18 -7.42
C SER A 6 7.56 8.09 -6.36
N ALA A 7 7.74 7.78 -5.07
CA ALA A 7 7.19 8.58 -3.98
C ALA A 7 7.90 9.93 -3.82
N PHE A 8 9.21 9.97 -4.07
CA PHE A 8 9.96 11.23 -4.10
C PHE A 8 9.40 12.17 -5.19
N GLY A 9 9.19 11.68 -6.42
CA GLY A 9 8.59 12.48 -7.49
C GLY A 9 7.25 13.08 -7.08
N ILE A 10 6.35 12.27 -6.54
CA ILE A 10 5.03 12.71 -6.07
C ILE A 10 5.18 13.79 -4.97
N GLY A 11 6.04 13.57 -3.98
CA GLY A 11 6.28 14.57 -2.92
C GLY A 11 6.96 15.84 -3.42
N PHE A 12 7.78 15.71 -4.46
CA PHE A 12 8.55 16.79 -5.05
C PHE A 12 7.70 17.78 -5.86
N THR A 13 6.58 17.32 -6.46
CA THR A 13 5.80 18.14 -7.41
C THR A 13 4.35 18.35 -7.02
N VAL A 14 3.64 17.32 -6.56
CA VAL A 14 2.19 17.40 -6.33
C VAL A 14 1.78 18.50 -5.35
N PRO A 15 2.49 18.76 -4.23
CA PRO A 15 2.14 19.84 -3.32
C PRO A 15 2.19 21.23 -3.96
N PHE A 16 3.02 21.41 -5.00
CA PHE A 16 3.24 22.69 -5.65
C PHE A 16 2.41 22.87 -6.92
N LEU A 17 1.68 21.86 -7.34
CA LEU A 17 0.91 21.87 -8.58
C LEU A 17 -0.17 22.95 -8.59
N TYR A 18 -0.85 23.15 -7.46
CA TYR A 18 -1.85 24.22 -7.33
C TYR A 18 -1.23 25.60 -7.50
N VAL A 19 -0.13 25.87 -6.79
CA VAL A 19 0.59 27.16 -6.84
C VAL A 19 1.07 27.44 -8.26
N TYR A 20 1.67 26.43 -8.91
CA TYR A 20 2.12 26.52 -10.28
C TYR A 20 1.02 26.98 -11.25
N VAL A 21 -0.13 26.28 -11.22
CA VAL A 21 -1.24 26.56 -12.17
C VAL A 21 -1.94 27.86 -11.83
N ALA A 22 -2.29 28.07 -10.55
CA ALA A 22 -3.10 29.19 -10.12
C ALA A 22 -2.35 30.51 -10.12
N GLN A 23 -1.10 30.51 -9.64
CA GLN A 23 -0.33 31.73 -9.36
C GLN A 23 0.77 31.94 -10.42
N THR A 24 1.68 30.97 -10.59
CA THR A 24 2.85 31.14 -11.49
C THR A 24 2.46 31.20 -12.95
N ARG A 25 1.43 30.44 -13.38
CA ARG A 25 0.90 30.48 -14.76
C ARG A 25 -0.28 31.41 -14.93
N ASP A 26 -0.76 31.99 -13.85
CA ASP A 26 -1.91 32.95 -13.82
C ASP A 26 -3.18 32.41 -14.51
N LEU A 27 -3.38 31.07 -14.43
CA LEU A 27 -4.58 30.42 -14.98
C LEU A 27 -5.77 30.47 -14.00
N GLY A 28 -5.52 30.91 -12.76
CA GLY A 28 -6.53 31.07 -11.72
C GLY A 28 -6.85 29.78 -10.94
N ALA A 29 -7.50 29.98 -9.78
CA ALA A 29 -7.82 28.89 -8.84
C ALA A 29 -8.75 27.82 -9.44
N GLY A 30 -9.66 28.21 -10.35
CA GLY A 30 -10.58 27.29 -11.04
C GLY A 30 -9.82 26.29 -11.90
N ALA A 31 -8.89 26.76 -12.74
CA ALA A 31 -8.04 25.90 -13.57
C ALA A 31 -7.15 25.00 -12.73
N ALA A 32 -6.56 25.50 -11.64
CA ALA A 32 -5.76 24.69 -10.72
C ALA A 32 -6.57 23.57 -10.06
N GLY A 33 -7.80 23.87 -9.63
CA GLY A 33 -8.72 22.85 -9.11
C GLY A 33 -9.08 21.80 -10.15
N LEU A 34 -9.34 22.20 -11.41
CA LEU A 34 -9.60 21.28 -12.51
C LEU A 34 -8.40 20.40 -12.84
N VAL A 35 -7.19 20.93 -12.82
CA VAL A 35 -5.94 20.18 -13.05
C VAL A 35 -5.79 19.08 -11.99
N LEU A 36 -5.97 19.39 -10.70
CA LEU A 36 -5.94 18.39 -9.62
C LEU A 36 -7.08 17.36 -9.76
N ALA A 37 -8.27 17.80 -10.15
CA ALA A 37 -9.39 16.89 -10.38
C ALA A 37 -9.13 15.94 -11.56
N VAL A 38 -8.60 16.44 -12.68
CA VAL A 38 -8.24 15.63 -13.87
C VAL A 38 -7.13 14.65 -13.53
N PHE A 39 -6.12 15.06 -12.76
CA PHE A 39 -5.07 14.17 -12.25
C PHE A 39 -5.68 12.98 -11.48
N ALA A 40 -6.61 13.24 -10.56
CA ALA A 40 -7.27 12.21 -9.77
C ALA A 40 -8.23 11.35 -10.60
N VAL A 41 -9.00 11.94 -11.51
CA VAL A 41 -9.95 11.23 -12.40
C VAL A 41 -9.19 10.32 -13.37
N ALA A 42 -8.06 10.76 -13.93
CA ALA A 42 -7.23 9.94 -14.80
C ALA A 42 -6.79 8.65 -14.09
N ALA A 43 -6.45 8.73 -12.81
CA ALA A 43 -6.15 7.57 -11.98
C ALA A 43 -7.35 6.60 -11.87
N LEU A 44 -8.55 7.12 -11.63
CA LEU A 44 -9.77 6.31 -11.54
C LEU A 44 -10.11 5.61 -12.86
N VAL A 45 -9.89 6.30 -13.98
CA VAL A 45 -10.18 5.75 -15.33
C VAL A 45 -9.21 4.65 -15.70
N VAL A 46 -7.92 4.78 -15.38
CA VAL A 46 -6.89 3.83 -15.84
C VAL A 46 -6.81 2.56 -14.99
N LEU A 47 -7.02 2.67 -13.69
CA LEU A 47 -6.83 1.56 -12.73
C LEU A 47 -7.64 0.29 -13.04
N PRO A 48 -8.89 0.33 -13.53
CA PRO A 48 -9.64 -0.89 -13.87
C PRO A 48 -8.99 -1.76 -14.96
N PHE A 49 -8.16 -1.16 -15.82
CA PHE A 49 -7.51 -1.85 -16.94
C PHE A 49 -6.10 -2.34 -16.60
N VAL A 50 -5.44 -1.67 -15.67
CA VAL A 50 -4.03 -1.90 -15.29
C VAL A 50 -3.80 -3.31 -14.76
N GLY A 51 -4.69 -3.82 -13.91
CA GLY A 51 -4.53 -5.13 -13.31
C GLY A 51 -4.41 -6.24 -14.33
N ARG A 52 -5.26 -6.20 -15.37
CA ARG A 52 -5.19 -7.17 -16.47
C ARG A 52 -3.92 -7.01 -17.30
N ALA A 53 -3.43 -5.79 -17.48
CA ALA A 53 -2.16 -5.55 -18.18
C ALA A 53 -0.98 -6.13 -17.40
N ILE A 54 -0.96 -5.94 -16.06
CA ILE A 54 0.05 -6.50 -15.16
C ILE A 54 0.03 -8.03 -15.18
N ASP A 55 -1.15 -8.65 -15.06
CA ASP A 55 -1.28 -10.11 -15.04
C ASP A 55 -0.89 -10.77 -16.38
N ARG A 56 -1.11 -10.07 -17.52
CA ARG A 56 -0.79 -10.61 -18.86
C ARG A 56 0.63 -10.37 -19.31
N ARG A 57 1.20 -9.20 -18.99
CA ARG A 57 2.50 -8.75 -19.51
C ARG A 57 3.59 -8.72 -18.46
N GLY A 58 3.21 -8.95 -17.19
CA GLY A 58 4.08 -8.75 -16.03
C GLY A 58 4.13 -7.29 -15.56
N PRO A 59 4.60 -7.06 -14.32
CA PRO A 59 4.64 -5.73 -13.73
C PRO A 59 5.71 -4.81 -14.32
N LEU A 60 6.87 -5.35 -14.79
CA LEU A 60 7.97 -4.54 -15.30
C LEU A 60 7.63 -3.76 -16.58
N PRO A 61 7.10 -4.37 -17.67
CA PRO A 61 6.72 -3.62 -18.86
C PRO A 61 5.64 -2.57 -18.58
N VAL A 62 4.69 -2.88 -17.69
CA VAL A 62 3.65 -1.94 -17.29
C VAL A 62 4.24 -0.76 -16.51
N LEU A 63 5.20 -1.02 -15.61
CA LEU A 63 5.92 0.02 -14.87
C LEU A 63 6.73 0.92 -15.82
N VAL A 64 7.41 0.36 -16.83
CA VAL A 64 8.15 1.14 -17.84
C VAL A 64 7.20 2.10 -18.56
N VAL A 65 6.09 1.59 -19.09
CA VAL A 65 5.10 2.44 -19.80
C VAL A 65 4.54 3.52 -18.86
N ALA A 66 4.20 3.15 -17.62
CA ALA A 66 3.70 4.08 -16.62
C ALA A 66 4.70 5.20 -16.32
N SER A 67 5.99 4.85 -16.15
CA SER A 67 7.06 5.81 -15.89
C SER A 67 7.30 6.74 -17.08
N LEU A 68 7.24 6.22 -18.31
CA LEU A 68 7.37 7.04 -19.52
C LEU A 68 6.18 8.00 -19.68
N LEU A 69 4.95 7.56 -19.40
CA LEU A 69 3.77 8.42 -19.41
C LEU A 69 3.86 9.52 -18.34
N SER A 70 4.33 9.17 -17.13
CA SER A 70 4.52 10.16 -16.07
C SER A 70 5.62 11.16 -16.42
N ALA A 71 6.73 10.69 -16.99
CA ALA A 71 7.81 11.58 -17.44
C ALA A 71 7.32 12.56 -18.53
N ALA A 72 6.56 12.07 -19.51
CA ALA A 72 5.98 12.90 -20.55
C ALA A 72 4.97 13.90 -19.97
N GLY A 73 4.12 13.46 -19.04
CA GLY A 73 3.15 14.32 -18.34
C GLY A 73 3.80 15.40 -17.52
N ALA A 74 4.83 15.07 -16.74
CA ALA A 74 5.59 16.03 -15.94
C ALA A 74 6.29 17.06 -16.82
N MET A 75 7.00 16.60 -17.85
CA MET A 75 7.67 17.51 -18.79
C MET A 75 6.68 18.44 -19.51
N ALA A 76 5.58 17.89 -20.05
CA ALA A 76 4.55 18.68 -20.72
C ALA A 76 3.90 19.69 -19.76
N LEU A 77 3.72 19.33 -18.49
CA LEU A 77 3.15 20.22 -17.48
C LEU A 77 4.07 21.42 -17.22
N GLY A 78 5.39 21.21 -17.11
CA GLY A 78 6.37 22.27 -16.89
C GLY A 78 6.37 23.34 -18.01
N PHE A 79 6.05 22.94 -19.25
CA PHE A 79 5.95 23.84 -20.39
C PHE A 79 4.52 24.27 -20.73
N SER A 80 3.51 23.89 -19.94
CA SER A 80 2.13 24.26 -20.20
C SER A 80 1.92 25.77 -20.00
N THR A 81 1.31 26.42 -20.98
CA THR A 81 0.96 27.85 -20.96
C THR A 81 -0.54 28.10 -21.12
N SER A 82 -1.33 27.04 -21.30
CA SER A 82 -2.77 27.11 -21.42
C SER A 82 -3.44 26.08 -20.52
N GLU A 83 -4.69 26.37 -20.15
CA GLU A 83 -5.49 25.48 -19.32
C GLU A 83 -5.61 24.08 -19.95
N VAL A 84 -5.90 23.99 -21.25
CA VAL A 84 -6.04 22.70 -21.96
C VAL A 84 -4.75 21.90 -21.92
N ALA A 85 -3.59 22.55 -22.11
CA ALA A 85 -2.29 21.87 -22.03
C ALA A 85 -2.00 21.37 -20.62
N ALA A 86 -2.31 22.17 -19.59
CA ALA A 86 -2.16 21.77 -18.19
C ALA A 86 -3.05 20.58 -17.83
N LEU A 87 -4.33 20.59 -18.26
CA LEU A 87 -5.27 19.49 -18.06
C LEU A 87 -4.80 18.18 -18.72
N ALA A 88 -4.37 18.27 -20.00
CA ALA A 88 -3.87 17.11 -20.73
C ALA A 88 -2.59 16.53 -20.09
N SER A 89 -1.68 17.40 -19.67
CA SER A 89 -0.44 17.01 -18.98
C SER A 89 -0.72 16.37 -17.62
N ALA A 90 -1.65 16.92 -16.84
CA ALA A 90 -2.10 16.38 -15.57
C ALA A 90 -2.79 15.00 -15.74
N ALA A 91 -3.56 14.80 -16.80
CA ALA A 91 -4.16 13.52 -17.12
C ALA A 91 -3.09 12.44 -17.37
N LEU A 92 -2.04 12.77 -18.16
CA LEU A 92 -0.93 11.86 -18.42
C LEU A 92 -0.15 11.53 -17.15
N LEU A 93 0.19 12.55 -16.36
CA LEU A 93 0.93 12.39 -15.12
C LEU A 93 0.12 11.56 -14.10
N GLY A 94 -1.15 11.88 -13.90
CA GLY A 94 -2.03 11.17 -12.99
C GLY A 94 -2.30 9.72 -13.39
N ALA A 95 -2.50 9.47 -14.69
CA ALA A 95 -2.65 8.11 -15.21
C ALA A 95 -1.37 7.29 -14.99
N GLY A 96 -0.20 7.84 -15.33
CA GLY A 96 1.08 7.15 -15.19
C GLY A 96 1.40 6.84 -13.72
N THR A 97 1.32 7.82 -12.83
CA THR A 97 1.62 7.65 -11.41
C THR A 97 0.69 6.65 -10.73
N ALA A 98 -0.61 6.65 -11.07
CA ALA A 98 -1.57 5.71 -10.52
C ALA A 98 -1.27 4.24 -10.88
N VAL A 99 -0.71 3.99 -12.07
CA VAL A 99 -0.32 2.64 -12.53
C VAL A 99 0.89 2.10 -11.76
N MET A 100 1.79 2.97 -11.29
CA MET A 100 3.01 2.54 -10.60
C MET A 100 2.71 1.78 -9.31
N ALA A 101 1.72 2.21 -8.53
CA ALA A 101 1.41 1.61 -7.24
C ALA A 101 1.06 0.11 -7.33
N PRO A 102 0.08 -0.35 -8.15
CA PRO A 102 -0.21 -1.77 -8.29
C PRO A 102 0.90 -2.56 -8.99
N ALA A 103 1.67 -1.94 -9.92
CA ALA A 103 2.80 -2.59 -10.55
C ALA A 103 3.92 -2.87 -9.54
N LEU A 104 4.31 -1.89 -8.74
CA LEU A 104 5.31 -2.03 -7.67
C LEU A 104 4.85 -3.01 -6.58
N ALA A 105 3.57 -2.98 -6.18
CA ALA A 105 3.01 -3.93 -5.24
C ALA A 105 3.09 -5.37 -5.77
N THR A 106 2.79 -5.58 -7.06
CA THR A 106 2.90 -6.89 -7.70
C THR A 106 4.36 -7.35 -7.77
N MET A 107 5.30 -6.45 -8.04
CA MET A 107 6.74 -6.77 -7.98
C MET A 107 7.17 -7.22 -6.59
N VAL A 108 6.69 -6.56 -5.53
CA VAL A 108 6.96 -6.97 -4.14
C VAL A 108 6.44 -8.39 -3.91
N VAL A 109 5.26 -8.73 -4.41
CA VAL A 109 4.70 -10.09 -4.30
C VAL A 109 5.57 -11.11 -5.01
N TRP A 110 6.03 -10.82 -6.23
CA TRP A 110 6.85 -11.71 -7.03
C TRP A 110 8.25 -11.93 -6.45
N CYS A 111 8.79 -10.92 -5.74
CA CYS A 111 10.10 -10.97 -5.09
C CYS A 111 10.04 -11.43 -3.62
N SER A 112 8.87 -11.84 -3.11
CA SER A 112 8.69 -12.22 -1.70
C SER A 112 7.92 -13.52 -1.56
N THR A 113 8.24 -14.26 -0.50
CA THR A 113 7.45 -15.41 -0.06
C THR A 113 6.32 -14.96 0.86
N PRO A 114 5.27 -15.75 1.10
CA PRO A 114 4.22 -15.41 2.07
C PRO A 114 4.75 -15.01 3.45
N GLN A 115 5.89 -15.58 3.88
CA GLN A 115 6.53 -15.32 5.17
C GLN A 115 7.31 -13.99 5.18
N THR A 116 7.94 -13.61 4.07
CA THR A 116 8.74 -12.38 3.95
C THR A 116 7.93 -11.20 3.45
N ARG A 117 6.73 -11.44 2.90
CA ARG A 117 5.87 -10.45 2.25
C ARG A 117 5.51 -9.28 3.16
N THR A 118 5.17 -9.56 4.42
CA THR A 118 4.88 -8.54 5.44
C THR A 118 6.05 -7.57 5.61
N ARG A 119 7.29 -8.08 5.71
CA ARG A 119 8.51 -7.25 5.81
C ARG A 119 8.78 -6.46 4.54
N SER A 120 8.58 -7.08 3.38
CA SER A 120 8.79 -6.43 2.08
C SER A 120 7.84 -5.23 1.89
N PHE A 121 6.58 -5.36 2.24
CA PHE A 121 5.63 -4.25 2.19
C PHE A 121 5.89 -3.18 3.25
N ALA A 122 6.32 -3.55 4.46
CA ALA A 122 6.74 -2.61 5.48
C ALA A 122 7.95 -1.77 5.02
N THR A 123 8.95 -2.42 4.41
CA THR A 123 10.12 -1.74 3.83
C THR A 123 9.71 -0.84 2.66
N GLN A 124 8.80 -1.30 1.80
CA GLN A 124 8.26 -0.48 0.72
C GLN A 124 7.60 0.79 1.26
N PHE A 125 6.74 0.67 2.27
CA PHE A 125 6.04 1.78 2.88
C PHE A 125 6.99 2.78 3.56
N PHE A 126 7.98 2.28 4.30
CA PHE A 126 9.04 3.10 4.86
C PHE A 126 9.77 3.93 3.78
N LEU A 127 10.17 3.26 2.69
CA LEU A 127 10.86 3.92 1.58
C LEU A 127 9.96 4.92 0.84
N GLN A 128 8.65 4.64 0.75
CA GLN A 128 7.68 5.58 0.17
C GLN A 128 7.54 6.84 1.03
N ASN A 129 7.37 6.70 2.34
CA ASN A 129 7.26 7.87 3.23
C ASN A 129 8.56 8.68 3.27
N LEU A 130 9.70 8.01 3.30
CA LEU A 130 11.01 8.67 3.24
C LEU A 130 11.16 9.44 1.91
N GLY A 131 10.82 8.81 0.78
CA GLY A 131 10.86 9.44 -0.54
C GLY A 131 9.92 10.65 -0.61
N LEU A 132 8.67 10.50 -0.17
CA LEU A 132 7.69 11.58 -0.15
C LEU A 132 8.16 12.79 0.68
N GLY A 133 8.67 12.53 1.89
CA GLY A 133 9.15 13.57 2.79
C GLY A 133 10.38 14.31 2.24
N ILE A 134 11.39 13.56 1.76
CA ILE A 134 12.59 14.18 1.15
C ILE A 134 12.21 14.94 -0.13
N GLY A 135 11.29 14.37 -0.94
CA GLY A 135 10.78 15.01 -2.14
C GLY A 135 10.11 16.35 -1.84
N GLY A 136 9.20 16.39 -0.88
CA GLY A 136 8.51 17.62 -0.48
C GLY A 136 9.44 18.70 0.05
N LEU A 137 10.42 18.32 0.88
CA LEU A 137 11.45 19.25 1.37
C LEU A 137 12.33 19.80 0.24
N ALA A 138 12.79 18.94 -0.66
CA ALA A 138 13.62 19.34 -1.79
C ALA A 138 12.85 20.22 -2.78
N GLY A 139 11.59 19.89 -3.09
CA GLY A 139 10.72 20.69 -3.94
C GLY A 139 10.45 22.07 -3.35
N GLY A 140 10.18 22.14 -2.03
CA GLY A 140 9.96 23.41 -1.35
C GLY A 140 11.18 24.35 -1.31
N GLN A 141 12.40 23.80 -1.41
CA GLN A 141 13.61 24.63 -1.51
C GLN A 141 13.90 25.13 -2.93
N LEU A 142 13.31 24.48 -3.93
CA LEU A 142 13.55 24.79 -5.34
C LEU A 142 12.54 25.77 -5.91
N VAL A 143 11.29 25.74 -5.40
CA VAL A 143 10.17 26.51 -5.95
C VAL A 143 10.26 27.97 -5.55
N ASP A 144 10.19 28.86 -6.55
CA ASP A 144 9.91 30.29 -6.41
C ASP A 144 8.59 30.58 -7.15
N GLU A 145 7.59 31.08 -6.43
CA GLU A 145 6.25 31.36 -6.97
C GLU A 145 6.27 32.44 -8.07
N HIS A 146 7.27 33.32 -8.05
CA HIS A 146 7.45 34.43 -8.99
C HIS A 146 8.31 34.06 -10.20
N ASP A 147 8.97 32.89 -10.17
CA ASP A 147 9.84 32.43 -11.26
C ASP A 147 9.32 31.13 -11.90
N PRO A 148 8.66 31.21 -13.08
CA PRO A 148 8.21 30.04 -13.80
C PRO A 148 9.32 29.04 -14.14
N SER A 149 10.59 29.50 -14.24
CA SER A 149 11.71 28.63 -14.56
C SER A 149 12.03 27.66 -13.43
N SER A 150 11.76 28.00 -12.17
CA SER A 150 11.89 27.13 -11.02
C SER A 150 10.97 25.90 -11.13
N PHE A 151 9.75 26.11 -11.62
CA PHE A 151 8.80 25.01 -11.85
C PHE A 151 9.16 24.19 -13.07
N VAL A 152 9.66 24.79 -14.16
CA VAL A 152 10.19 24.03 -15.31
C VAL A 152 11.31 23.10 -14.84
N LEU A 153 12.22 23.60 -14.00
CA LEU A 153 13.29 22.79 -13.41
C LEU A 153 12.71 21.68 -12.53
N LEU A 154 11.72 22.00 -11.66
CA LEU A 154 11.04 21.05 -10.80
C LEU A 154 10.47 19.86 -11.59
N PHE A 155 9.63 20.15 -12.60
CA PHE A 155 9.01 19.12 -13.44
C PHE A 155 10.02 18.39 -14.33
N SER A 156 11.11 19.05 -14.75
CA SER A 156 12.18 18.41 -15.51
C SER A 156 12.95 17.39 -14.67
N ILE A 157 13.23 17.71 -13.41
CA ILE A 157 13.84 16.77 -12.45
C ILE A 157 12.92 15.59 -12.21
N GLU A 158 11.63 15.83 -11.99
CA GLU A 158 10.63 14.75 -11.83
C GLU A 158 10.59 13.85 -13.07
N ALA A 159 10.51 14.43 -14.26
CA ALA A 159 10.54 13.69 -15.51
C ALA A 159 11.81 12.84 -15.65
N ALA A 160 12.97 13.40 -15.34
CA ALA A 160 14.24 12.66 -15.32
C ALA A 160 14.22 11.49 -14.34
N MET A 161 13.64 11.67 -13.16
CA MET A 161 13.50 10.58 -12.16
C MET A 161 12.59 9.47 -12.67
N PHE A 162 11.50 9.78 -13.35
CA PHE A 162 10.65 8.77 -13.97
C PHE A 162 11.34 8.05 -15.13
N LEU A 163 12.18 8.75 -15.90
CA LEU A 163 13.02 8.12 -16.93
C LEU A 163 14.06 7.18 -16.30
N VAL A 164 14.68 7.57 -15.21
CA VAL A 164 15.59 6.69 -14.44
C VAL A 164 14.85 5.47 -13.94
N LEU A 165 13.63 5.64 -13.40
CA LEU A 165 12.80 4.53 -12.96
C LEU A 165 12.44 3.59 -14.13
N ALA A 166 12.10 4.15 -15.30
CA ALA A 166 11.84 3.37 -16.51
C ALA A 166 13.08 2.58 -16.95
N ALA A 167 14.26 3.20 -16.94
CA ALA A 167 15.52 2.55 -17.28
C ALA A 167 15.88 1.41 -16.31
N ILE A 168 15.71 1.64 -15.00
CA ILE A 168 15.89 0.61 -13.96
C ILE A 168 14.93 -0.54 -14.18
N ALA A 169 13.64 -0.25 -14.41
CA ALA A 169 12.63 -1.28 -14.67
C ALA A 169 12.93 -2.08 -15.94
N ALA A 170 13.35 -1.41 -17.02
CA ALA A 170 13.71 -2.04 -18.29
C ALA A 170 14.97 -2.92 -18.18
N SER A 171 15.93 -2.55 -17.34
CA SER A 171 17.18 -3.30 -17.11
C SER A 171 17.02 -4.42 -16.08
N THR A 172 15.96 -4.38 -15.26
CA THR A 172 15.73 -5.36 -14.20
C THR A 172 15.17 -6.65 -14.77
N ARG A 173 15.77 -7.77 -14.41
CA ARG A 173 15.23 -9.11 -14.66
C ARG A 173 14.66 -9.63 -13.37
N LEU A 174 13.34 -9.79 -13.31
CA LEU A 174 12.72 -10.48 -12.18
C LEU A 174 13.12 -11.96 -12.25
N PRO A 175 13.41 -12.62 -11.10
CA PRO A 175 13.50 -14.06 -11.07
C PRO A 175 12.22 -14.58 -11.75
N HIS A 176 12.37 -15.45 -12.74
CA HIS A 176 11.23 -16.19 -13.24
C HIS A 176 10.58 -16.80 -12.00
N ALA A 177 9.33 -16.46 -11.72
CA ALA A 177 8.54 -17.23 -10.79
C ALA A 177 8.51 -18.64 -11.38
N GLY A 178 9.48 -19.46 -10.96
CA GLY A 178 9.61 -20.83 -11.44
C GLY A 178 8.30 -21.54 -11.10
N GLY A 179 7.46 -21.71 -12.11
CA GLY A 179 6.16 -22.34 -12.01
C GLY A 179 5.00 -21.56 -12.64
N ILE A 180 5.15 -20.28 -13.04
CA ILE A 180 4.03 -19.52 -13.64
C ILE A 180 4.25 -19.24 -15.13
N SER A 181 5.41 -19.62 -15.70
CA SER A 181 5.73 -19.34 -17.12
C SER A 181 5.89 -20.57 -18.01
N GLU A 182 5.56 -21.75 -17.57
CA GLU A 182 4.91 -22.63 -18.54
C GLU A 182 3.50 -22.07 -18.65
N ALA A 183 3.21 -21.50 -19.80
CA ALA A 183 1.91 -20.99 -20.15
C ALA A 183 0.84 -21.83 -19.44
N VAL A 184 0.27 -21.30 -18.36
CA VAL A 184 -1.09 -21.71 -18.03
C VAL A 184 -1.78 -21.49 -19.37
N PRO A 185 -2.14 -22.57 -20.10
CA PRO A 185 -2.83 -22.42 -21.36
C PRO A 185 -3.92 -21.43 -21.05
N ALA A 186 -4.23 -20.51 -21.96
CA ALA A 186 -5.25 -19.48 -21.75
C ALA A 186 -6.61 -20.12 -21.38
N GLY A 187 -6.57 -21.04 -20.43
CA GLY A 187 -7.63 -21.69 -19.73
C GLY A 187 -8.20 -20.70 -18.75
N ASP A 188 -9.35 -20.11 -19.10
CA ASP A 188 -10.31 -19.38 -18.27
C ASP A 188 -9.82 -18.27 -17.30
N GLY A 189 -8.56 -18.21 -16.86
CA GLY A 189 -8.02 -17.12 -16.02
C GLY A 189 -8.03 -15.77 -16.74
N GLY A 190 -7.83 -15.74 -18.06
CA GLY A 190 -7.91 -14.54 -18.88
C GLY A 190 -9.34 -14.03 -19.12
N LYS A 191 -10.35 -14.87 -18.86
CA LYS A 191 -11.78 -14.51 -18.98
C LYS A 191 -12.41 -14.07 -17.65
N ARG A 192 -11.74 -14.33 -16.52
CA ARG A 192 -12.17 -13.85 -15.21
C ARG A 192 -11.76 -12.38 -15.04
N GLY A 193 -12.60 -11.47 -15.52
CA GLY A 193 -12.41 -10.03 -15.38
C GLY A 193 -12.83 -9.50 -14.02
N MET A 194 -12.87 -8.17 -13.87
CA MET A 194 -13.32 -7.41 -12.67
C MET A 194 -14.58 -8.00 -12.01
N ARG A 195 -15.49 -8.63 -12.79
CA ARG A 195 -16.70 -9.29 -12.26
C ARG A 195 -16.40 -10.48 -11.34
N SER A 196 -15.26 -11.16 -11.50
CA SER A 196 -14.88 -12.27 -10.61
C SER A 196 -14.42 -11.78 -9.24
N LEU A 197 -13.79 -10.62 -9.18
CA LEU A 197 -13.39 -9.95 -7.95
C LEU A 197 -14.61 -9.60 -7.08
N LEU A 198 -15.70 -9.15 -7.71
CA LEU A 198 -16.95 -8.83 -7.02
C LEU A 198 -17.66 -10.05 -6.44
N LYS A 199 -17.32 -11.28 -6.89
CA LYS A 199 -17.83 -12.53 -6.35
C LYS A 199 -17.02 -13.05 -5.16
N ASP A 200 -15.77 -12.59 -5.02
CA ASP A 200 -14.92 -12.92 -3.88
C ASP A 200 -15.34 -12.09 -2.66
N ARG A 201 -16.05 -12.74 -1.75
CA ARG A 201 -16.59 -12.10 -0.53
C ARG A 201 -15.48 -11.54 0.36
N ALA A 202 -14.32 -12.19 0.43
CA ALA A 202 -13.20 -11.72 1.25
C ALA A 202 -12.59 -10.45 0.63
N MET A 203 -12.39 -10.44 -0.69
CA MET A 203 -11.88 -9.26 -1.41
C MET A 203 -12.86 -8.08 -1.35
N VAL A 204 -14.16 -8.33 -1.52
CA VAL A 204 -15.19 -7.27 -1.38
C VAL A 204 -15.16 -6.67 0.01
N GLN A 205 -15.10 -7.50 1.07
CA GLN A 205 -15.04 -6.99 2.44
C GLN A 205 -13.74 -6.24 2.73
N LEU A 206 -12.61 -6.74 2.21
CA LEU A 206 -11.32 -6.03 2.32
C LEU A 206 -11.36 -4.70 1.56
N SER A 207 -12.05 -4.65 0.42
CA SER A 207 -12.26 -3.41 -0.35
C SER A 207 -13.11 -2.39 0.41
N VAL A 208 -14.21 -2.83 1.04
CA VAL A 208 -15.03 -1.97 1.90
C VAL A 208 -14.23 -1.48 3.11
N LEU A 209 -13.49 -2.38 3.77
CA LEU A 209 -12.61 -2.03 4.88
C LEU A 209 -11.54 -1.02 4.42
N GLY A 210 -10.90 -1.27 3.27
CA GLY A 210 -9.91 -0.36 2.67
C GLY A 210 -10.50 1.02 2.34
N PHE A 211 -11.72 1.06 1.77
CA PHE A 211 -12.40 2.32 1.51
C PHE A 211 -12.57 3.13 2.80
N VAL A 212 -13.10 2.52 3.86
CA VAL A 212 -13.31 3.21 5.15
C VAL A 212 -11.99 3.67 5.75
N ILE A 213 -10.93 2.85 5.69
CA ILE A 213 -9.57 3.19 6.15
C ILE A 213 -9.06 4.46 5.44
N PHE A 214 -9.07 4.46 4.10
CA PHE A 214 -8.52 5.58 3.33
C PHE A 214 -9.39 6.82 3.39
N PHE A 215 -10.70 6.67 3.44
CA PHE A 215 -11.65 7.77 3.59
C PHE A 215 -11.58 8.45 4.96
N ALA A 216 -11.53 7.63 6.03
CA ALA A 216 -11.60 8.13 7.40
C ALA A 216 -10.26 8.67 7.95
N CYS A 217 -9.15 8.37 7.30
CA CYS A 217 -7.83 8.81 7.74
C CYS A 217 -7.14 9.62 6.64
N TYR A 218 -6.59 8.97 5.63
CA TYR A 218 -5.77 9.63 4.60
C TYR A 218 -6.52 10.73 3.82
N GLY A 219 -7.80 10.53 3.53
CA GLY A 219 -8.63 11.51 2.86
C GLY A 219 -8.93 12.76 3.69
N GLN A 220 -8.56 12.76 4.98
CA GLN A 220 -8.82 13.88 5.88
C GLN A 220 -7.58 14.72 6.20
N PHE A 221 -6.36 14.20 6.00
CA PHE A 221 -5.13 14.84 6.44
C PHE A 221 -4.95 16.25 5.89
N ASP A 222 -5.03 16.38 4.57
CA ASP A 222 -4.77 17.64 3.87
C ASP A 222 -6.06 18.43 3.60
N SER A 223 -7.19 18.01 4.18
CA SER A 223 -8.50 18.63 3.94
C SER A 223 -9.28 18.88 5.23
N GLY A 224 -10.21 17.98 5.57
CA GLY A 224 -11.10 18.17 6.72
C GLY A 224 -10.39 18.32 8.04
N LEU A 225 -9.36 17.50 8.33
CA LEU A 225 -8.63 17.60 9.59
C LEU A 225 -7.79 18.88 9.66
N ALA A 226 -7.20 19.31 8.55
CA ALA A 226 -6.48 20.58 8.47
C ALA A 226 -7.42 21.78 8.68
N ALA A 227 -8.59 21.79 8.00
CA ALA A 227 -9.61 22.81 8.18
C ALA A 227 -10.10 22.86 9.64
N TYR A 228 -10.44 21.70 10.22
CA TYR A 228 -10.84 21.60 11.62
C TYR A 228 -9.76 22.16 12.59
N GLY A 229 -8.49 21.87 12.30
CA GLY A 229 -7.36 22.38 13.08
C GLY A 229 -7.32 23.91 13.11
N VAL A 230 -7.49 24.54 11.95
CA VAL A 230 -7.47 26.00 11.82
C VAL A 230 -8.74 26.61 12.42
N ASP A 231 -9.92 26.12 12.03
CA ASP A 231 -11.20 26.77 12.34
C ASP A 231 -11.69 26.46 13.76
N ALA A 232 -11.50 25.25 14.26
CA ALA A 232 -11.99 24.82 15.57
C ALA A 232 -10.89 24.80 16.66
N ALA A 233 -9.69 24.30 16.35
CA ALA A 233 -8.60 24.22 17.33
C ALA A 233 -7.69 25.45 17.32
N GLY A 234 -7.87 26.40 16.41
CA GLY A 234 -7.13 27.66 16.34
C GLY A 234 -5.62 27.45 16.08
N VAL A 235 -5.23 26.37 15.38
CA VAL A 235 -3.82 26.10 15.08
C VAL A 235 -3.36 26.89 13.87
N SER A 236 -2.09 27.30 13.86
CA SER A 236 -1.49 28.02 12.73
C SER A 236 -1.13 27.08 11.59
N ALA A 237 -0.93 27.63 10.39
CA ALA A 237 -0.45 26.87 9.24
C ALA A 237 0.93 26.20 9.50
N SER A 238 1.81 26.86 10.26
CA SER A 238 3.08 26.26 10.68
C SER A 238 2.87 25.05 11.60
N THR A 239 1.86 25.06 12.46
CA THR A 239 1.49 23.93 13.30
C THR A 239 0.99 22.75 12.48
N LEU A 240 0.24 22.98 11.40
CA LEU A 240 -0.15 21.93 10.47
C LEU A 240 1.09 21.25 9.86
N GLY A 241 2.09 22.03 9.44
CA GLY A 241 3.36 21.47 8.95
C GLY A 241 4.08 20.61 9.99
N VAL A 242 4.10 21.07 11.26
CA VAL A 242 4.68 20.28 12.37
C VAL A 242 3.89 19.01 12.63
N ALA A 243 2.56 19.05 12.54
CA ALA A 243 1.71 17.88 12.72
C ALA A 243 1.94 16.81 11.63
N LEU A 244 2.02 17.23 10.36
CA LEU A 244 2.39 16.35 9.24
C LEU A 244 3.79 15.76 9.40
N ALA A 245 4.76 16.58 9.82
CA ALA A 245 6.11 16.11 10.13
C ALA A 245 6.11 15.11 11.29
N ALA A 246 5.29 15.32 12.33
CA ALA A 246 5.14 14.37 13.44
C ALA A 246 4.56 13.03 12.98
N ASN A 247 3.55 13.03 12.09
CA ASN A 247 3.04 11.81 11.47
C ASN A 247 4.16 11.03 10.78
N THR A 248 4.89 11.68 9.87
CA THR A 248 6.00 11.05 9.13
C THR A 248 7.12 10.57 10.07
N ALA A 249 7.48 11.37 11.09
CA ALA A 249 8.50 10.98 12.06
C ALA A 249 8.09 9.72 12.83
N VAL A 250 6.84 9.63 13.28
CA VAL A 250 6.32 8.44 13.98
C VAL A 250 6.36 7.23 13.05
N ILE A 251 5.96 7.35 11.79
CA ILE A 251 6.05 6.26 10.82
C ILE A 251 7.50 5.78 10.69
N VAL A 252 8.44 6.68 10.44
CA VAL A 252 9.85 6.35 10.21
C VAL A 252 10.48 5.67 11.44
N VAL A 253 10.23 6.22 12.63
CA VAL A 253 10.81 5.71 13.89
C VAL A 253 10.14 4.40 14.32
N ALA A 254 8.81 4.34 14.23
CA ALA A 254 8.04 3.20 14.75
C ALA A 254 8.04 2.00 13.79
N GLN A 255 8.24 2.19 12.47
CA GLN A 255 8.01 1.18 11.44
C GLN A 255 8.66 -0.18 11.77
N PHE A 256 9.94 -0.20 12.14
CA PHE A 256 10.64 -1.46 12.38
C PHE A 256 10.33 -2.09 13.73
N ALA A 257 10.04 -1.28 14.75
CA ALA A 257 9.59 -1.77 16.05
C ALA A 257 8.18 -2.37 15.95
N VAL A 258 7.28 -1.66 15.30
CA VAL A 258 5.90 -2.09 15.03
C VAL A 258 5.89 -3.35 14.17
N LEU A 259 6.74 -3.44 13.14
CA LEU A 259 6.83 -4.61 12.28
C LEU A 259 7.11 -5.89 13.11
N LYS A 260 8.07 -5.86 14.04
CA LYS A 260 8.38 -7.00 14.92
C LYS A 260 7.19 -7.44 15.78
N LEU A 261 6.38 -6.47 16.20
CA LEU A 261 5.17 -6.74 17.00
C LEU A 261 4.05 -7.34 16.14
N VAL A 262 3.87 -6.82 14.93
CA VAL A 262 2.74 -7.11 14.02
C VAL A 262 2.93 -8.42 13.26
N GLU A 263 4.16 -8.74 12.81
CA GLU A 263 4.42 -9.90 11.93
C GLU A 263 3.99 -11.25 12.53
N ARG A 264 3.95 -11.36 13.88
CA ARG A 264 3.55 -12.57 14.61
C ARG A 264 2.07 -12.58 15.01
N ARG A 265 1.35 -11.51 14.77
CA ARG A 265 -0.08 -11.37 15.15
C ARG A 265 -0.99 -11.65 13.95
N ARG A 266 -2.26 -11.88 14.24
CA ARG A 266 -3.29 -11.99 13.21
C ARG A 266 -3.52 -10.63 12.57
N ARG A 267 -3.43 -10.53 11.25
CA ARG A 267 -3.62 -9.28 10.50
C ARG A 267 -4.96 -8.62 10.79
N SER A 268 -6.03 -9.42 10.86
CA SER A 268 -7.38 -8.94 11.21
C SER A 268 -7.41 -8.24 12.57
N ARG A 269 -6.73 -8.79 13.60
CA ARG A 269 -6.66 -8.18 14.93
C ARG A 269 -5.79 -6.91 14.95
N VAL A 270 -4.73 -6.89 14.16
CA VAL A 270 -3.88 -5.70 14.04
C VAL A 270 -4.65 -4.56 13.39
N ILE A 271 -5.38 -4.81 12.29
CA ILE A 271 -6.22 -3.79 11.65
C ILE A 271 -7.33 -3.32 12.61
N ALA A 272 -7.91 -4.22 13.41
CA ALA A 272 -8.89 -3.83 14.42
C ALA A 272 -8.28 -2.89 15.49
N LEU A 273 -7.05 -3.15 15.92
CA LEU A 273 -6.33 -2.27 16.84
C LEU A 273 -6.04 -0.91 16.23
N VAL A 274 -5.69 -0.85 14.93
CA VAL A 274 -5.54 0.43 14.21
C VAL A 274 -6.82 1.25 14.27
N GLY A 275 -7.99 0.62 14.04
CA GLY A 275 -9.28 1.30 14.16
C GLY A 275 -9.51 1.92 15.55
N LEU A 276 -9.10 1.23 16.63
CA LEU A 276 -9.19 1.78 18.00
C LEU A 276 -8.20 2.93 18.22
N ILE A 277 -6.96 2.80 17.74
CA ILE A 277 -5.96 3.88 17.83
C ILE A 277 -6.47 5.13 17.08
N TRP A 278 -7.05 4.96 15.91
CA TRP A 278 -7.58 6.08 15.13
C TRP A 278 -8.87 6.66 15.72
N ALA A 279 -9.73 5.85 16.34
CA ALA A 279 -10.87 6.36 17.11
C ALA A 279 -10.39 7.24 18.28
N PHE A 280 -9.34 6.81 18.96
CA PHE A 280 -8.71 7.61 20.00
C PHE A 280 -8.05 8.89 19.43
N ALA A 281 -7.40 8.80 18.26
CA ALA A 281 -6.86 9.98 17.59
C ALA A 281 -7.94 11.02 17.27
N TRP A 282 -9.11 10.59 16.77
CA TRP A 282 -10.26 11.47 16.54
C TRP A 282 -10.82 12.07 17.81
N ALA A 283 -10.83 11.32 18.92
CA ALA A 283 -11.23 11.86 20.23
C ALA A 283 -10.24 12.94 20.72
N VAL A 284 -8.92 12.73 20.50
CA VAL A 284 -7.87 13.72 20.81
C VAL A 284 -8.01 14.97 19.93
N ALA A 285 -8.31 14.79 18.62
CA ALA A 285 -8.61 15.91 17.74
C ALA A 285 -9.84 16.70 18.21
N GLY A 286 -10.92 15.99 18.59
CA GLY A 286 -12.12 16.60 19.17
C GLY A 286 -11.81 17.42 20.41
N PHE A 287 -10.99 16.89 21.32
CA PHE A 287 -10.55 17.59 22.51
C PHE A 287 -9.79 18.90 22.18
N ALA A 288 -8.94 18.89 21.14
CA ALA A 288 -8.22 20.08 20.69
C ALA A 288 -9.17 21.23 20.30
N GLY A 289 -10.32 20.91 19.69
CA GLY A 289 -11.32 21.90 19.26
C GLY A 289 -12.37 22.30 20.29
N LEU A 290 -12.38 21.72 21.50
CA LEU A 290 -13.36 22.08 22.54
C LEU A 290 -13.15 23.45 23.17
N GLY A 291 -12.03 24.11 22.91
CA GLY A 291 -11.72 25.41 23.50
C GLY A 291 -11.51 25.39 25.01
N HIS A 292 -11.41 24.23 25.65
CA HIS A 292 -11.16 24.05 27.08
C HIS A 292 -9.65 23.90 27.33
N GLY A 293 -9.03 24.88 27.90
CA GLY A 293 -7.61 24.86 28.26
C GLY A 293 -6.78 25.93 27.54
N SER A 294 -5.45 25.79 27.60
CA SER A 294 -4.53 26.71 26.93
C SER A 294 -4.39 26.35 25.43
N GLN A 295 -4.08 27.35 24.60
CA GLN A 295 -3.75 27.13 23.17
C GLN A 295 -2.61 26.14 23.00
N ALA A 296 -1.65 26.12 23.93
CA ALA A 296 -0.56 25.14 23.90
C ALA A 296 -1.07 23.69 24.03
N MET A 297 -2.10 23.46 24.85
CA MET A 297 -2.69 22.16 25.04
C MET A 297 -3.48 21.72 23.78
N ALA A 298 -4.24 22.62 23.15
CA ALA A 298 -4.93 22.37 21.89
C ALA A 298 -3.94 22.03 20.78
N THR A 299 -2.86 22.82 20.67
CA THR A 299 -1.76 22.57 19.70
C THR A 299 -1.10 21.21 19.92
N ALA A 300 -0.76 20.86 21.17
CA ALA A 300 -0.14 19.58 21.51
C ALA A 300 -1.08 18.40 21.21
N ALA A 301 -2.37 18.50 21.52
CA ALA A 301 -3.37 17.51 21.20
C ALA A 301 -3.51 17.33 19.68
N PHE A 302 -3.56 18.42 18.93
CA PHE A 302 -3.65 18.38 17.48
C PHE A 302 -2.44 17.70 16.83
N ILE A 303 -1.21 18.04 17.23
CA ILE A 303 0.01 17.38 16.77
C ILE A 303 0.01 15.89 17.16
N SER A 304 -0.43 15.56 18.39
CA SER A 304 -0.53 14.17 18.85
C SER A 304 -1.51 13.34 18.03
N THR A 305 -2.58 13.95 17.52
CA THR A 305 -3.53 13.31 16.60
C THR A 305 -2.83 12.77 15.36
N TYR A 306 -2.00 13.58 14.71
CA TYR A 306 -1.22 13.14 13.54
C TYR A 306 -0.18 12.06 13.88
N GLY A 307 0.45 12.15 15.06
CA GLY A 307 1.33 11.10 15.55
C GLY A 307 0.62 9.78 15.78
N LEU A 308 -0.60 9.79 16.35
CA LEU A 308 -1.42 8.59 16.52
C LEU A 308 -1.88 8.00 15.19
N PHE A 309 -2.20 8.84 14.21
CA PHE A 309 -2.47 8.36 12.87
C PHE A 309 -1.25 7.67 12.27
N GLY A 310 -0.05 8.26 12.37
CA GLY A 310 1.20 7.68 11.90
C GLY A 310 1.52 6.32 12.56
N LEU A 311 1.23 6.17 13.85
CA LEU A 311 1.37 4.88 14.53
C LEU A 311 0.44 3.81 13.92
N GLY A 312 -0.83 4.14 13.68
CA GLY A 312 -1.76 3.24 13.02
C GLY A 312 -1.34 2.90 11.58
N GLU A 313 -0.84 3.87 10.82
CA GLU A 313 -0.35 3.67 9.46
C GLU A 313 0.85 2.71 9.41
N SER A 314 1.80 2.84 10.35
CA SER A 314 2.95 1.94 10.46
C SER A 314 2.54 0.49 10.73
N MET A 315 1.39 0.25 11.37
CA MET A 315 0.79 -1.07 11.60
C MET A 315 0.00 -1.57 10.39
N LEU A 316 -0.60 -0.66 9.64
CA LEU A 316 -1.53 -0.99 8.54
C LEU A 316 -0.81 -1.50 7.32
N SER A 317 0.30 -0.87 6.95
CA SER A 317 1.08 -1.23 5.76
C SER A 317 1.55 -2.69 5.74
N PRO A 318 2.13 -3.25 6.83
CA PRO A 318 2.54 -4.65 6.87
C PRO A 318 1.36 -5.64 6.99
N THR A 319 0.12 -5.16 7.03
CA THR A 319 -1.07 -6.02 7.20
C THR A 319 -1.99 -6.01 5.98
N VAL A 320 -2.43 -4.84 5.51
CA VAL A 320 -3.44 -4.73 4.45
C VAL A 320 -2.87 -5.08 3.08
N ALA A 321 -1.74 -4.50 2.69
CA ALA A 321 -1.16 -4.74 1.37
C ALA A 321 -0.78 -6.22 1.14
N PRO A 322 -0.10 -6.91 2.10
CA PRO A 322 0.11 -8.35 1.98
C PRO A 322 -1.20 -9.15 1.94
N LEU A 323 -2.24 -8.73 2.67
CA LEU A 323 -3.52 -9.43 2.69
C LEU A 323 -4.22 -9.36 1.33
N VAL A 324 -4.20 -8.20 0.65
CA VAL A 324 -4.70 -8.06 -0.73
C VAL A 324 -4.00 -9.05 -1.67
N ALA A 325 -2.67 -9.16 -1.54
CA ALA A 325 -1.86 -10.04 -2.36
C ALA A 325 -2.12 -11.53 -2.06
N ASP A 326 -2.30 -11.89 -0.77
CA ASP A 326 -2.53 -13.27 -0.33
C ASP A 326 -3.96 -13.77 -0.58
N LEU A 327 -4.91 -12.87 -0.85
CA LEU A 327 -6.26 -13.20 -1.32
C LEU A 327 -6.30 -13.46 -2.84
N ALA A 328 -5.33 -12.94 -3.58
CA ALA A 328 -5.33 -13.05 -5.03
C ALA A 328 -5.10 -14.52 -5.47
N PRO A 329 -5.96 -15.11 -6.31
CA PRO A 329 -5.67 -16.36 -6.98
C PRO A 329 -4.44 -16.24 -7.87
N GLU A 330 -3.82 -17.36 -8.20
CA GLU A 330 -2.70 -17.40 -9.13
C GLU A 330 -3.07 -16.74 -10.47
N GLY A 331 -2.17 -15.91 -10.98
CA GLY A 331 -2.38 -15.15 -12.22
C GLY A 331 -3.32 -13.95 -12.13
N MET A 332 -3.79 -13.55 -10.90
CA MET A 332 -4.69 -12.41 -10.71
C MET A 332 -4.16 -11.37 -9.72
N VAL A 333 -2.91 -11.44 -9.33
CA VAL A 333 -2.30 -10.53 -8.33
C VAL A 333 -2.36 -9.06 -8.79
N GLY A 334 -2.14 -8.81 -10.09
CA GLY A 334 -2.26 -7.47 -10.66
C GLY A 334 -3.68 -6.92 -10.59
N GLN A 335 -4.69 -7.75 -10.88
CA GLN A 335 -6.10 -7.34 -10.81
C GLN A 335 -6.54 -7.04 -9.38
N TYR A 336 -6.12 -7.83 -8.36
CA TYR A 336 -6.42 -7.58 -6.95
C TYR A 336 -5.76 -6.29 -6.46
N ASN A 337 -4.48 -6.10 -6.75
CA ASN A 337 -3.77 -4.86 -6.40
C ASN A 337 -4.36 -3.62 -7.08
N SER A 338 -4.74 -3.71 -8.37
CA SER A 338 -5.35 -2.59 -9.09
C SER A 338 -6.76 -2.28 -8.59
N ALA A 339 -7.57 -3.30 -8.29
CA ALA A 339 -8.90 -3.10 -7.72
C ALA A 339 -8.82 -2.43 -6.34
N PHE A 340 -7.87 -2.84 -5.51
CA PHE A 340 -7.65 -2.19 -4.21
C PHE A 340 -7.12 -0.77 -4.35
N ALA A 341 -6.22 -0.51 -5.31
CA ALA A 341 -5.74 0.82 -5.64
C ALA A 341 -6.88 1.74 -6.13
N LEU A 342 -7.82 1.21 -6.92
CA LEU A 342 -9.02 1.94 -7.35
C LEU A 342 -9.90 2.35 -6.16
N VAL A 343 -10.14 1.43 -5.23
CA VAL A 343 -10.90 1.69 -3.99
C VAL A 343 -10.21 2.77 -3.15
N LYS A 344 -8.89 2.66 -2.99
CA LYS A 344 -8.07 3.67 -2.30
C LYS A 344 -8.22 5.04 -2.96
N GLN A 345 -8.07 5.11 -4.29
CA GLN A 345 -8.15 6.36 -5.03
C GLN A 345 -9.54 7.01 -4.93
N LEU A 346 -10.60 6.19 -4.98
CA LEU A 346 -11.97 6.66 -4.77
C LEU A 346 -12.17 7.25 -3.37
N ALA A 347 -11.65 6.58 -2.35
CA ALA A 347 -11.72 7.07 -0.97
C ALA A 347 -10.96 8.40 -0.78
N LEU A 348 -9.77 8.52 -1.39
CA LEU A 348 -8.96 9.75 -1.37
C LEU A 348 -9.61 10.91 -2.12
N ALA A 349 -10.36 10.63 -3.18
CA ALA A 349 -11.10 11.66 -3.93
C ALA A 349 -12.35 12.15 -3.16
N LEU A 350 -13.08 11.22 -2.52
CA LEU A 350 -14.30 11.54 -1.77
C LEU A 350 -14.00 12.14 -0.37
N GLY A 351 -12.85 11.80 0.22
CA GLY A 351 -12.47 12.28 1.54
C GLY A 351 -12.53 13.81 1.67
N PRO A 352 -11.77 14.56 0.87
CA PRO A 352 -11.79 16.02 0.87
C PRO A 352 -13.16 16.61 0.48
N ALA A 353 -13.83 16.00 -0.50
CA ALA A 353 -15.12 16.48 -1.01
C ALA A 353 -16.22 16.44 0.06
N ILE A 354 -16.16 15.50 0.99
CA ILE A 354 -17.14 15.35 2.08
C ILE A 354 -16.59 15.94 3.38
N GLY A 355 -15.36 15.61 3.72
CA GLY A 355 -14.74 16.00 4.99
C GLY A 355 -14.45 17.49 5.10
N GLY A 356 -14.02 18.14 4.01
CA GLY A 356 -13.73 19.56 3.99
C GLY A 356 -14.93 20.43 4.38
N PRO A 357 -16.06 20.36 3.66
CA PRO A 357 -17.28 21.10 4.02
C PRO A 357 -17.83 20.77 5.40
N MET A 358 -17.75 19.50 5.82
CA MET A 358 -18.17 19.11 7.17
C MET A 358 -17.28 19.74 8.25
N ALA A 359 -15.98 19.73 8.05
CA ALA A 359 -15.03 20.29 8.99
C ALA A 359 -15.15 21.81 9.15
N ALA A 360 -15.46 22.50 8.04
CA ALA A 360 -15.60 23.95 8.03
C ALA A 360 -16.88 24.47 8.72
N SER A 361 -17.97 23.68 8.74
CA SER A 361 -19.29 24.15 9.22
C SER A 361 -19.90 23.29 10.33
N LEU A 362 -19.47 22.04 10.48
CA LEU A 362 -20.07 21.04 11.36
C LEU A 362 -19.01 20.35 12.22
N HIS A 363 -18.26 21.10 13.03
CA HIS A 363 -17.08 20.63 13.79
C HIS A 363 -17.36 19.37 14.62
N THR A 364 -18.39 19.37 15.47
CA THR A 364 -18.73 18.21 16.32
C THR A 364 -19.23 17.01 15.49
N PRO A 365 -20.20 17.17 14.55
CA PRO A 365 -20.57 16.09 13.65
C PRO A 365 -19.40 15.52 12.84
N TYR A 366 -18.46 16.37 12.40
CA TYR A 366 -17.26 15.93 11.69
C TYR A 366 -16.44 14.94 12.54
N ILE A 367 -16.04 15.35 13.74
CA ILE A 367 -15.26 14.50 14.65
C ILE A 367 -15.98 13.20 14.98
N LEU A 368 -17.27 13.27 15.33
CA LEU A 368 -18.04 12.08 15.69
C LEU A 368 -18.19 11.11 14.51
N THR A 369 -18.39 11.62 13.30
CA THR A 369 -18.49 10.80 12.09
C THR A 369 -17.22 9.99 11.84
N PHE A 370 -16.06 10.64 11.89
CA PHE A 370 -14.78 9.96 11.62
C PHE A 370 -14.31 9.08 12.78
N LEU A 371 -14.68 9.42 14.02
CA LEU A 371 -14.52 8.52 15.17
C LEU A 371 -15.36 7.24 14.96
N VAL A 372 -16.64 7.37 14.57
CA VAL A 372 -17.51 6.21 14.28
C VAL A 372 -16.96 5.39 13.12
N PHE A 373 -16.48 6.02 12.02
CA PHE A 373 -15.84 5.28 10.94
C PHE A 373 -14.60 4.51 11.41
N SER A 374 -13.82 5.06 12.33
CA SER A 374 -12.67 4.35 12.92
C SER A 374 -13.10 3.13 13.74
N LEU A 375 -14.21 3.22 14.48
CA LEU A 375 -14.80 2.06 15.15
C LEU A 375 -15.37 1.04 14.15
N VAL A 376 -15.94 1.51 13.03
CA VAL A 376 -16.39 0.63 11.93
C VAL A 376 -15.20 -0.13 11.32
N ILE A 377 -14.01 0.48 11.19
CA ILE A 377 -12.77 -0.23 10.80
C ILE A 377 -12.53 -1.42 11.73
N THR A 378 -12.60 -1.20 13.05
CA THR A 378 -12.43 -2.26 14.06
C THR A 378 -13.42 -3.41 13.84
N VAL A 379 -14.69 -3.10 13.68
CA VAL A 379 -15.76 -4.11 13.50
C VAL A 379 -15.55 -4.87 12.18
N LEU A 380 -15.27 -4.17 11.07
CA LEU A 380 -15.06 -4.80 9.77
C LEU A 380 -13.82 -5.70 9.77
N ALA A 381 -12.73 -5.25 10.41
CA ALA A 381 -11.52 -6.05 10.56
C ALA A 381 -11.74 -7.34 11.37
N LEU A 382 -12.52 -7.27 12.44
CA LEU A 382 -12.89 -8.46 13.20
C LEU A 382 -13.83 -9.39 12.43
N ARG A 383 -14.72 -8.84 11.59
CA ARG A 383 -15.64 -9.64 10.75
C ARG A 383 -14.99 -10.33 9.57
N ILE A 384 -13.88 -9.79 9.05
CA ILE A 384 -13.14 -10.44 7.96
C ILE A 384 -12.30 -11.60 8.48
N GLY A 385 -11.79 -11.54 9.73
CA GLY A 385 -10.89 -12.54 10.31
C GLY A 385 -11.36 -14.00 10.16
N PRO A 386 -12.62 -14.35 10.51
CA PRO A 386 -13.14 -15.72 10.35
C PRO A 386 -13.22 -16.23 8.90
N ARG A 387 -13.14 -15.32 7.91
CA ARG A 387 -13.20 -15.66 6.48
C ARG A 387 -11.82 -15.86 5.86
N LEU A 388 -10.77 -15.48 6.58
CA LEU A 388 -9.39 -15.66 6.17
C LEU A 388 -8.89 -17.03 6.59
N THR A 389 -8.10 -17.66 5.74
CA THR A 389 -7.35 -18.85 6.13
C THR A 389 -6.28 -18.49 7.16
N ALA A 390 -5.83 -19.47 7.95
CA ALA A 390 -4.77 -19.26 8.92
C ALA A 390 -3.47 -18.72 8.27
N ALA A 391 -3.18 -19.16 7.03
CA ALA A 391 -2.03 -18.69 6.27
C ALA A 391 -2.18 -17.23 5.82
N GLN A 392 -3.38 -16.76 5.49
CA GLN A 392 -3.67 -15.39 5.10
C GLN A 392 -3.67 -14.43 6.30
N ASP A 393 -4.27 -14.87 7.43
CA ASP A 393 -4.39 -14.01 8.61
C ASP A 393 -3.11 -14.00 9.47
N GLN A 394 -2.37 -15.12 9.52
CA GLN A 394 -1.16 -15.28 10.34
C GLN A 394 -0.08 -16.14 9.63
N PRO A 395 0.55 -15.65 8.56
CA PRO A 395 1.48 -16.45 7.76
C PRO A 395 2.71 -16.94 8.53
N TYR A 396 3.16 -16.19 9.53
CA TYR A 396 4.31 -16.54 10.36
C TYR A 396 4.01 -17.70 11.34
N GLY A 397 2.78 -17.79 11.83
CA GLY A 397 2.34 -18.84 12.78
C GLY A 397 1.92 -20.16 12.10
N ALA A 398 1.58 -20.12 10.81
CA ALA A 398 1.15 -21.30 10.08
C ALA A 398 2.29 -22.33 9.91
N LYS A 399 3.51 -21.87 9.69
CA LYS A 399 4.69 -22.73 9.52
C LYS A 399 5.06 -23.47 10.82
N SER A 400 4.97 -22.82 11.97
CA SER A 400 5.24 -23.47 13.27
C SER A 400 4.25 -24.59 13.57
N ARG A 401 2.99 -24.45 13.12
CA ARG A 401 1.98 -25.52 13.30
C ARG A 401 2.20 -26.69 12.37
N VAL A 402 2.56 -26.44 11.09
CA VAL A 402 2.85 -27.52 10.13
C VAL A 402 4.08 -28.30 10.55
N VAL A 403 5.14 -27.62 10.99
CA VAL A 403 6.35 -28.27 11.51
C VAL A 403 6.04 -29.05 12.81
N ALA A 404 5.25 -28.48 13.72
CA ALA A 404 4.87 -29.17 14.95
C ALA A 404 3.93 -30.37 14.67
N MET A 405 3.04 -30.29 13.70
CA MET A 405 2.19 -31.41 13.27
C MET A 405 3.00 -32.47 12.51
N GLY A 406 3.98 -32.08 11.67
CA GLY A 406 4.91 -33.00 11.02
C GLY A 406 5.78 -33.75 12.03
N ALA A 407 6.36 -33.04 12.98
CA ALA A 407 7.16 -33.65 14.07
C ALA A 407 6.31 -34.54 15.00
N ALA A 408 5.06 -34.20 15.25
CA ALA A 408 4.13 -35.03 16.01
C ALA A 408 3.68 -36.28 15.22
N ALA A 409 3.55 -36.16 13.89
CA ALA A 409 3.25 -37.29 13.03
C ALA A 409 4.44 -38.25 12.86
N GLU A 410 5.67 -37.72 12.77
CA GLU A 410 6.89 -38.49 12.74
C GLU A 410 7.23 -39.10 14.12
N GLY A 411 6.90 -38.41 15.22
CA GLY A 411 7.09 -38.92 16.59
C GLY A 411 6.04 -39.96 17.02
N GLY A 412 4.94 -40.11 16.27
CA GLY A 412 3.88 -41.08 16.51
C GLY A 412 4.03 -42.40 15.75
N LEU A 413 5.06 -42.55 14.90
CA LEU A 413 5.34 -43.74 14.09
C LEU A 413 6.59 -44.47 14.56
N ILE A 414 6.67 -44.78 15.85
CA ILE A 414 7.50 -45.89 16.35
C ILE A 414 6.53 -46.83 17.09
N PRO A 415 5.97 -47.87 16.43
CA PRO A 415 5.43 -48.97 17.18
C PRO A 415 6.63 -49.64 17.89
N ALA A 416 6.52 -49.80 19.21
CA ALA A 416 7.44 -50.64 19.95
C ALA A 416 7.53 -52.00 19.25
N ALA A 417 8.69 -52.32 18.74
CA ALA A 417 8.96 -53.69 18.33
C ALA A 417 8.96 -54.56 19.60
N GLU A 418 7.87 -55.29 19.75
CA GLU A 418 7.70 -56.37 20.69
C GLU A 418 8.76 -57.43 20.35
N GLU A 419 9.82 -57.52 21.13
CA GLU A 419 10.78 -58.65 21.10
C GLU A 419 10.04 -59.93 21.45
N THR A 420 9.66 -60.69 20.44
CA THR A 420 9.25 -62.09 20.61
C THR A 420 10.52 -62.93 20.61
N PRO A 421 10.81 -63.72 21.68
CA PRO A 421 11.97 -64.59 21.69
C PRO A 421 11.82 -65.74 20.69
N LEU A 422 12.82 -65.92 19.83
CA LEU A 422 12.94 -67.08 18.95
C LEU A 422 13.18 -68.37 19.77
N PRO A 423 12.46 -69.47 19.52
CA PRO A 423 12.80 -70.77 20.07
C PRO A 423 14.04 -71.33 19.40
N LEU A 424 14.99 -71.77 20.24
CA LEU A 424 16.09 -72.70 19.89
C LEU A 424 15.46 -74.03 19.51
N ASP A 425 15.69 -74.53 18.31
CA ASP A 425 16.02 -75.88 17.95
C ASP A 425 15.70 -76.20 16.49
N ALA A 426 16.70 -76.53 15.75
CA ALA A 426 16.84 -77.78 14.99
C ALA A 426 18.05 -77.66 14.04
N ARG A 427 18.93 -78.52 14.32
CA ARG A 427 20.18 -78.86 13.56
C ARG A 427 19.83 -79.55 12.23
N GLU A 428 20.91 -79.53 11.38
CA GLU A 428 21.25 -80.49 10.33
C GLU A 428 20.49 -80.42 9.03
N SER A 429 21.15 -80.21 7.93
CA SER A 429 22.06 -81.06 7.16
C SER A 429 22.33 -80.45 5.77
N SER A 430 23.62 -80.40 5.50
CA SER A 430 24.35 -80.95 4.36
C SER A 430 23.98 -80.51 2.92
N THR A 431 25.00 -80.04 2.31
CA THR A 431 25.76 -80.44 1.13
C THR A 431 25.52 -79.70 -0.19
N THR A 432 26.67 -79.20 -0.64
CA THR A 432 27.23 -79.24 -2.00
C THR A 432 26.50 -78.44 -3.13
N GLY A 433 27.27 -77.53 -3.69
CA GLY A 433 27.65 -77.67 -5.04
C GLY A 433 27.67 -76.36 -5.87
N GLU A 434 28.95 -76.03 -6.14
CA GLU A 434 29.35 -75.42 -7.44
C GLU A 434 28.93 -74.00 -7.88
N ASN A 435 30.00 -73.24 -7.82
CA ASN A 435 30.24 -72.11 -8.75
C ASN A 435 30.51 -72.62 -10.17
N PRO A 436 30.35 -71.97 -11.29
CA PRO A 436 31.26 -70.89 -11.67
C PRO A 436 30.68 -69.68 -12.42
N ALA A 437 31.39 -68.58 -12.26
CA ALA A 437 31.45 -67.50 -13.25
C ALA A 437 32.27 -67.95 -14.53
N PRO A 438 32.52 -67.10 -15.58
CA PRO A 438 32.16 -65.73 -15.86
C PRO A 438 31.91 -65.43 -17.36
N ALA A 439 31.98 -64.13 -17.75
CA ALA A 439 32.22 -63.46 -19.04
C ALA A 439 30.94 -63.08 -19.84
N GLY A 440 30.74 -61.80 -20.05
CA GLY A 440 31.45 -60.95 -20.98
C GLY A 440 30.53 -60.62 -22.18
N ILE A 441 30.10 -59.45 -22.31
CA ILE A 441 30.30 -58.44 -23.35
C ILE A 441 29.53 -57.18 -22.91
#